data_e5b16d4047fb82966b60a1e0e655c496
#
_entry.id   e5b16d4047fb82966b60a1e0e655c496
#
_cell.length_a   1.000
_cell.length_b   1.000
_cell.length_c   1.000
_cell.angle_alpha   90.00
_cell.angle_beta   90.00
_cell.angle_gamma   90.00
#
_symmetry.space_group_name_H-M   'P 1'
#
loop_
_entity.id
_entity.type
_entity.pdbx_description
1 polymer ?
#
loop_
_entity_poly.entity_id
_entity_poly.type
_entity_poly.pdbx_seq_one_letter_code
_entity_poly.pdbx_strand_id
1 'polypeptide(L)'
;MTKDEISIIGKLVKDMYGTTIGNVLGTLTHIDGKIQTVGIDCGSEGLKQIPYEQLVLQGDVVIYIPGWRIDAQKILREKRLTLSRLKALMGILSENDAMQSDADVIHDTYKTKLMELDEAESKVRDELSTRLEELDSQENVVK
;
A
#
# COMPACT_ATOMS: atom_id res chain seq x y z
N MET A 1 -2.19 24.21 13.03
CA MET A 1 -1.94 23.35 11.86
C MET A 1 -0.50 22.85 11.85
N THR A 2 -0.30 21.60 11.52
CA THR A 2 1.04 21.05 11.35
C THR A 2 1.63 21.53 10.01
N LYS A 3 2.94 21.43 9.90
CA LYS A 3 3.65 21.81 8.69
C LYS A 3 3.18 20.99 7.48
N ASP A 4 2.85 19.71 7.68
CA ASP A 4 2.36 18.82 6.62
C ASP A 4 0.96 19.22 6.13
N GLU A 5 0.05 19.63 7.02
CA GLU A 5 -1.27 20.11 6.66
C GLU A 5 -1.19 21.35 5.78
N ILE A 6 -0.34 22.29 6.16
CA ILE A 6 -0.16 23.54 5.41
C ILE A 6 0.41 23.26 4.03
N SER A 7 1.31 22.27 3.91
CA SER A 7 1.98 21.96 2.65
C SER A 7 1.08 21.34 1.59
N ILE A 8 -0.01 20.67 1.98
CA ILE A 8 -0.89 19.96 1.03
C ILE A 8 -2.20 20.68 0.73
N ILE A 9 -2.68 21.55 1.62
CA ILE A 9 -3.96 22.26 1.43
C ILE A 9 -3.92 23.11 0.16
N GLY A 10 -4.96 22.96 -0.65
CA GLY A 10 -5.13 23.70 -1.91
C GLY A 10 -4.40 23.09 -3.10
N LYS A 11 -3.57 22.09 -2.89
CA LYS A 11 -2.80 21.48 -3.96
C LYS A 11 -3.67 20.60 -4.84
N LEU A 12 -3.28 20.50 -6.10
CA LEU A 12 -3.94 19.64 -7.08
C LEU A 12 -3.63 18.17 -6.79
N VAL A 13 -4.67 17.34 -6.89
CA VAL A 13 -4.53 15.90 -6.71
C VAL A 13 -4.66 15.21 -8.06
N LYS A 14 -3.68 14.40 -8.42
CA LYS A 14 -3.66 13.60 -9.64
C LYS A 14 -3.51 12.13 -9.32
N ASP A 15 -3.97 11.26 -10.22
CA ASP A 15 -3.71 9.84 -10.12
C ASP A 15 -2.30 9.50 -10.66
N MET A 16 -1.96 8.21 -10.65
CA MET A 16 -0.65 7.73 -11.12
C MET A 16 -0.42 7.97 -12.62
N TYR A 17 -1.47 8.21 -13.36
CA TYR A 17 -1.42 8.41 -14.82
C TYR A 17 -1.45 9.90 -15.22
N GLY A 18 -1.45 10.78 -14.23
CA GLY A 18 -1.46 12.22 -14.46
C GLY A 18 -2.83 12.83 -14.64
N THR A 19 -3.90 12.06 -14.47
CA THR A 19 -5.28 12.57 -14.57
C THR A 19 -5.64 13.32 -13.29
N THR A 20 -6.17 14.53 -13.42
CA THR A 20 -6.59 15.34 -12.28
C THR A 20 -7.83 14.75 -11.63
N ILE A 21 -7.75 14.52 -10.32
CA ILE A 21 -8.86 14.02 -9.51
C ILE A 21 -9.62 15.21 -8.86
N GLY A 22 -8.87 16.16 -8.31
CA GLY A 22 -9.46 17.31 -7.62
C GLY A 22 -8.41 18.14 -6.88
N ASN A 23 -8.84 18.82 -5.84
CA ASN A 23 -7.98 19.66 -5.00
C ASN A 23 -8.15 19.32 -3.53
N VAL A 24 -7.08 19.48 -2.76
CA VAL A 24 -7.13 19.25 -1.32
C VAL A 24 -7.87 20.40 -0.64
N LEU A 25 -8.97 20.09 0.06
CA LEU A 25 -9.73 21.07 0.84
C LEU A 25 -9.25 21.15 2.28
N GLY A 26 -8.92 20.03 2.89
CA GLY A 26 -8.53 19.99 4.29
C GLY A 26 -8.12 18.61 4.73
N THR A 27 -7.81 18.49 6.02
CA THR A 27 -7.33 17.26 6.62
C THR A 27 -8.12 16.91 7.87
N LEU A 28 -8.23 15.61 8.16
CA LEU A 28 -8.75 15.11 9.42
C LEU A 28 -7.59 14.47 10.17
N THR A 29 -7.33 14.95 11.39
CA THR A 29 -6.20 14.47 12.18
C THR A 29 -6.64 13.60 13.34
N HIS A 30 -5.75 12.69 13.76
CA HIS A 30 -5.89 11.95 15.00
C HIS A 30 -5.60 12.84 16.21
N ILE A 31 -5.93 12.34 17.39
CA ILE A 31 -5.64 13.01 18.67
C ILE A 31 -4.12 13.28 18.81
N ASP A 32 -3.28 12.42 18.24
CA ASP A 32 -1.82 12.57 18.26
C ASP A 32 -1.28 13.63 17.30
N GLY A 33 -2.15 14.30 16.53
CA GLY A 33 -1.78 15.33 15.57
C GLY A 33 -1.38 14.82 14.20
N LYS A 34 -1.36 13.52 13.98
CA LYS A 34 -1.03 12.95 12.66
C LYS A 34 -2.25 12.98 11.74
N ILE A 35 -2.02 13.28 10.47
CA ILE A 35 -3.07 13.29 9.45
C ILE A 35 -3.59 11.87 9.23
N GLN A 36 -4.89 11.68 9.39
CA GLN A 36 -5.56 10.41 9.15
C GLN A 36 -6.12 10.32 7.74
N THR A 37 -6.95 11.28 7.35
CA THR A 37 -7.55 11.37 6.03
C THR A 37 -7.45 12.77 5.48
N VAL A 38 -7.59 12.89 4.16
CA VAL A 38 -7.55 14.15 3.45
C VAL A 38 -8.86 14.31 2.68
N GLY A 39 -9.52 15.45 2.84
CA GLY A 39 -10.71 15.80 2.08
C GLY A 39 -10.33 16.41 0.74
N ILE A 40 -10.83 15.81 -0.33
CA ILE A 40 -10.53 16.23 -1.69
C ILE A 40 -11.83 16.65 -2.38
N ASP A 41 -11.84 17.87 -2.92
CA ASP A 41 -12.93 18.36 -3.75
C ASP A 41 -12.76 17.80 -5.16
N CYS A 42 -13.64 16.89 -5.54
CA CYS A 42 -13.62 16.23 -6.85
C CYS A 42 -14.61 16.86 -7.84
N GLY A 43 -15.01 18.10 -7.61
CA GLY A 43 -15.93 18.82 -8.50
C GLY A 43 -17.32 18.19 -8.51
N SER A 44 -17.75 17.73 -9.69
CA SER A 44 -19.09 17.13 -9.86
C SER A 44 -19.26 15.82 -9.10
N GLU A 45 -18.19 15.14 -8.77
CA GLU A 45 -18.23 13.90 -7.98
C GLU A 45 -18.31 14.16 -6.46
N GLY A 46 -18.22 15.41 -6.05
CA GLY A 46 -18.35 15.83 -4.67
C GLY A 46 -17.07 15.73 -3.86
N LEU A 47 -17.22 15.71 -2.54
CA LEU A 47 -16.10 15.62 -1.60
C LEU A 47 -15.80 14.16 -1.31
N LYS A 48 -14.51 13.78 -1.40
CA LYS A 48 -14.05 12.44 -1.05
C LYS A 48 -13.04 12.52 0.09
N GLN A 49 -13.11 11.56 1.03
CA GLN A 49 -12.13 11.39 2.09
C GLN A 49 -11.20 10.26 1.71
N ILE A 50 -9.91 10.56 1.59
CA ILE A 50 -8.91 9.58 1.17
C ILE A 50 -7.89 9.42 2.31
N PRO A 51 -7.52 8.16 2.68
CA PRO A 51 -6.49 7.94 3.68
C PRO A 51 -5.17 8.62 3.29
N TYR A 52 -4.53 9.27 4.25
CA TYR A 52 -3.28 9.99 4.01
C TYR A 52 -2.17 9.11 3.45
N GLU A 53 -2.14 7.82 3.82
CA GLU A 53 -1.14 6.88 3.33
C GLU A 53 -1.24 6.61 1.82
N GLN A 54 -2.37 6.92 1.21
CA GLN A 54 -2.57 6.78 -0.24
C GLN A 54 -2.17 8.03 -1.03
N LEU A 55 -1.63 9.03 -0.36
CA LEU A 55 -1.23 10.28 -0.99
C LEU A 55 0.26 10.50 -0.84
N VAL A 56 0.90 10.93 -1.93
CA VAL A 56 2.33 11.24 -1.96
C VAL A 56 2.50 12.67 -2.49
N LEU A 57 3.18 13.50 -1.70
CA LEU A 57 3.48 14.86 -2.14
C LEU A 57 4.67 14.84 -3.10
N GLN A 58 4.46 15.35 -4.29
CA GLN A 58 5.48 15.40 -5.34
C GLN A 58 5.52 16.80 -5.93
N GLY A 59 6.41 17.64 -5.41
CA GLY A 59 6.48 19.04 -5.79
C GLY A 59 5.22 19.78 -5.37
N ASP A 60 4.52 20.39 -6.34
CA ASP A 60 3.28 21.13 -6.11
C ASP A 60 2.02 20.29 -6.30
N VAL A 61 2.16 19.00 -6.53
CA VAL A 61 1.07 18.08 -6.82
C VAL A 61 1.06 16.95 -5.81
N VAL A 62 -0.16 16.53 -5.43
CA VAL A 62 -0.36 15.35 -4.59
C VAL A 62 -0.78 14.20 -5.50
N ILE A 63 -0.09 13.07 -5.41
CA ILE A 63 -0.37 11.89 -6.22
C ILE A 63 -1.17 10.89 -5.40
N TYR A 64 -2.31 10.47 -5.92
CA TYR A 64 -3.12 9.42 -5.34
C TYR A 64 -2.64 8.05 -5.78
N ILE A 65 -2.35 7.18 -4.79
CA ILE A 65 -1.91 5.81 -5.02
C ILE A 65 -3.03 4.87 -4.56
N PRO A 66 -3.57 4.03 -5.45
CA PRO A 66 -4.61 3.08 -5.06
C PRO A 66 -4.16 2.15 -3.93
N GLY A 67 -5.10 1.78 -3.06
CA GLY A 67 -4.81 0.93 -1.90
C GLY A 67 -4.18 -0.41 -2.28
N TRP A 68 -4.60 -1.02 -3.40
CA TRP A 68 -4.05 -2.29 -3.85
C TRP A 68 -2.54 -2.22 -4.13
N ARG A 69 -2.07 -1.06 -4.63
CA ARG A 69 -0.64 -0.88 -4.92
C ARG A 69 0.17 -0.76 -3.63
N ILE A 70 -0.35 -0.07 -2.63
CA ILE A 70 0.28 0.03 -1.31
C ILE A 70 0.33 -1.35 -0.66
N ASP A 71 -0.77 -2.09 -0.72
CA ASP A 71 -0.84 -3.45 -0.18
C ASP A 71 0.15 -4.38 -0.87
N ALA A 72 0.26 -4.31 -2.18
CA ALA A 72 1.24 -5.10 -2.94
C ALA A 72 2.68 -4.77 -2.51
N GLN A 73 3.00 -3.49 -2.33
CA GLN A 73 4.33 -3.09 -1.88
C GLN A 73 4.63 -3.58 -0.47
N LYS A 74 3.66 -3.51 0.44
CA LYS A 74 3.80 -4.01 1.81
C LYS A 74 4.04 -5.52 1.82
N ILE A 75 3.28 -6.27 1.03
CA ILE A 75 3.41 -7.72 0.91
C ILE A 75 4.78 -8.10 0.38
N LEU A 76 5.25 -7.46 -0.68
CA LEU A 76 6.56 -7.72 -1.26
C LEU A 76 7.69 -7.42 -0.27
N ARG A 77 7.56 -6.33 0.50
CA ARG A 77 8.53 -5.98 1.54
C ARG A 77 8.57 -7.05 2.63
N GLU A 78 7.42 -7.50 3.10
CA GLU A 78 7.33 -8.53 4.14
C GLU A 78 7.86 -9.87 3.66
N LYS A 79 7.57 -10.27 2.42
CA LYS A 79 8.16 -11.47 1.81
C LYS A 79 9.67 -11.40 1.80
N ARG A 80 10.23 -10.28 1.36
CA ARG A 80 11.68 -10.08 1.30
C ARG A 80 12.32 -10.17 2.67
N LEU A 81 11.72 -9.51 3.68
CA LEU A 81 12.20 -9.56 5.06
C LEU A 81 12.12 -10.96 5.64
N THR A 82 11.03 -11.68 5.39
CA THR A 82 10.83 -13.05 5.90
C THR A 82 11.85 -13.99 5.29
N LEU A 83 12.10 -13.91 3.99
CA LEU A 83 13.11 -14.72 3.31
C LEU A 83 14.52 -14.40 3.82
N SER A 84 14.82 -13.12 4.03
CA SER A 84 16.12 -12.70 4.55
C SER A 84 16.36 -13.22 5.97
N ARG A 85 15.34 -13.18 6.83
CA ARG A 85 15.41 -13.69 8.20
C ARG A 85 15.56 -15.21 8.21
N LEU A 86 14.81 -15.90 7.36
CA LEU A 86 14.92 -17.36 7.25
C LEU A 86 16.32 -17.77 6.80
N LYS A 87 16.86 -17.11 5.80
CA LYS A 87 18.21 -17.38 5.29
C LYS A 87 19.27 -17.16 6.37
N ALA A 88 19.15 -16.06 7.13
CA ALA A 88 20.07 -15.77 8.24
C ALA A 88 20.00 -16.84 9.33
N LEU A 89 18.79 -17.27 9.71
CA LEU A 89 18.58 -18.31 10.71
C LEU A 89 19.12 -19.65 10.25
N MET A 90 18.91 -20.02 9.01
CA MET A 90 19.46 -21.27 8.46
C MET A 90 20.98 -21.26 8.47
N GLY A 91 21.61 -20.11 8.23
CA GLY A 91 23.04 -19.96 8.33
C GLY A 91 23.58 -20.19 9.74
N ILE A 92 22.90 -19.62 10.75
CA ILE A 92 23.26 -19.79 12.16
C ILE A 92 23.07 -21.25 12.60
N LEU A 93 21.97 -21.87 12.20
CA LEU A 93 21.62 -23.24 12.60
C LEU A 93 22.52 -24.30 11.96
N SER A 94 23.01 -24.02 10.75
CA SER A 94 23.96 -24.95 10.09
C SER A 94 25.31 -25.02 10.80
N GLU A 95 25.66 -24.01 11.58
CA GLU A 95 26.88 -23.96 12.37
C GLU A 95 26.75 -24.64 13.74
N ASN A 96 25.53 -25.07 14.13
CA ASN A 96 25.22 -25.48 15.50
C ASN A 96 24.31 -26.73 15.50
N ASP A 97 24.89 -27.92 15.50
CA ASP A 97 24.16 -29.20 15.42
C ASP A 97 23.18 -29.43 16.58
N ALA A 98 23.38 -28.76 17.74
CA ALA A 98 22.57 -28.96 18.92
C ALA A 98 21.16 -28.30 18.81
N MET A 99 20.93 -27.51 17.77
CA MET A 99 19.67 -26.74 17.62
C MET A 99 18.80 -27.23 16.45
N GLN A 100 19.02 -28.44 15.98
CA GLN A 100 18.32 -28.97 14.80
C GLN A 100 16.79 -29.08 15.00
N SER A 101 16.34 -29.44 16.20
CA SER A 101 14.92 -29.53 16.50
C SER A 101 14.24 -28.15 16.52
N ASP A 102 14.96 -27.11 16.98
CA ASP A 102 14.49 -25.74 16.96
C ASP A 102 14.48 -25.20 15.53
N ALA A 103 15.42 -25.63 14.68
CA ALA A 103 15.47 -25.28 13.27
C ALA A 103 14.21 -25.68 12.52
N ASP A 104 13.69 -26.89 12.78
CA ASP A 104 12.50 -27.40 12.14
C ASP A 104 11.26 -26.55 12.49
N VAL A 105 11.11 -26.20 13.77
CA VAL A 105 10.01 -25.33 14.24
C VAL A 105 10.08 -23.95 13.61
N ILE A 106 11.25 -23.35 13.57
CA ILE A 106 11.47 -22.04 12.97
C ILE A 106 11.20 -22.09 11.47
N HIS A 107 11.69 -23.11 10.78
CA HIS A 107 11.46 -23.30 9.36
C HIS A 107 9.97 -23.40 9.05
N ASP A 108 9.22 -24.19 9.81
CA ASP A 108 7.78 -24.36 9.62
C ASP A 108 7.02 -23.05 9.87
N THR A 109 7.43 -22.30 10.88
CA THR A 109 6.83 -21.00 11.18
C THR A 109 7.01 -20.01 10.02
N TYR A 110 8.21 -19.92 9.49
CA TYR A 110 8.47 -19.03 8.35
C TYR A 110 7.82 -19.53 7.06
N LYS A 111 7.73 -20.82 6.86
CA LYS A 111 7.04 -21.42 5.72
C LYS A 111 5.55 -21.06 5.75
N THR A 112 4.91 -21.17 6.91
CA THR A 112 3.51 -20.78 7.10
C THR A 112 3.32 -19.29 6.79
N LYS A 113 4.21 -18.44 7.29
CA LYS A 113 4.14 -17.00 7.02
C LYS A 113 4.30 -16.68 5.54
N LEU A 114 5.20 -17.36 4.84
CA LEU A 114 5.37 -17.19 3.38
C LEU A 114 4.12 -17.62 2.62
N MET A 115 3.46 -18.69 3.05
CA MET A 115 2.21 -19.13 2.43
C MET A 115 1.10 -18.09 2.63
N GLU A 116 1.00 -17.51 3.82
CA GLU A 116 0.03 -16.42 4.10
C GLU A 116 0.29 -15.20 3.22
N LEU A 117 1.56 -14.85 3.03
CA LEU A 117 1.95 -13.72 2.17
C LEU A 117 1.65 -14.02 0.69
N ASP A 118 1.85 -15.25 0.25
CA ASP A 118 1.51 -15.67 -1.12
C ASP A 118 0.00 -15.60 -1.36
N GLU A 119 -0.82 -15.98 -0.38
CA GLU A 119 -2.27 -15.86 -0.46
C GLU A 119 -2.70 -14.39 -0.51
N ALA A 120 -2.08 -13.53 0.30
CA ALA A 120 -2.37 -12.10 0.29
C ALA A 120 -1.98 -11.47 -1.06
N GLU A 121 -0.84 -11.86 -1.63
CA GLU A 121 -0.42 -11.42 -2.96
C GLU A 121 -1.40 -11.84 -4.03
N SER A 122 -1.90 -13.08 -3.96
CA SER A 122 -2.90 -13.61 -4.89
C SER A 122 -4.19 -12.81 -4.85
N LYS A 123 -4.66 -12.42 -3.66
CA LYS A 123 -5.85 -11.59 -3.51
C LYS A 123 -5.67 -10.22 -4.16
N VAL A 124 -4.49 -9.61 -4.01
CA VAL A 124 -4.18 -8.32 -4.63
C VAL A 124 -4.17 -8.44 -6.15
N ARG A 125 -3.62 -9.53 -6.69
CA ARG A 125 -3.63 -9.80 -8.13
C ARG A 125 -5.04 -9.96 -8.66
N ASP A 126 -5.90 -10.68 -7.94
CA ASP A 126 -7.29 -10.91 -8.34
C ASP A 126 -8.06 -9.59 -8.35
N GLU A 127 -7.85 -8.74 -7.35
CA GLU A 127 -8.45 -7.40 -7.28
C GLU A 127 -8.01 -6.54 -8.46
N LEU A 128 -6.72 -6.56 -8.79
CA LEU A 128 -6.17 -5.83 -9.93
C LEU A 128 -6.77 -6.33 -11.24
N SER A 129 -6.88 -7.64 -11.42
CA SER A 129 -7.47 -8.23 -12.62
C SER A 129 -8.93 -7.84 -12.79
N THR A 130 -9.70 -7.84 -11.71
CA THR A 130 -11.10 -7.40 -11.71
C THR A 130 -11.22 -5.94 -12.15
N ARG A 131 -10.35 -5.07 -11.62
CA ARG A 131 -10.35 -3.64 -11.98
C ARG A 131 -9.98 -3.42 -13.44
N LEU A 132 -9.03 -4.19 -13.96
CA LEU A 132 -8.65 -4.13 -15.38
C LEU A 132 -9.82 -4.56 -16.28
N GLU A 133 -10.54 -5.60 -15.91
CA GLU A 133 -11.73 -6.05 -16.63
C GLU A 133 -12.83 -4.99 -16.62
N GLU A 134 -13.05 -4.32 -15.49
CA GLU A 134 -14.01 -3.23 -15.38
C GLU A 134 -13.64 -2.06 -16.30
N LEU A 135 -12.37 -1.70 -16.34
CA LEU A 135 -11.87 -0.62 -17.20
C LEU A 135 -12.03 -0.98 -18.69
N ASP A 136 -11.73 -2.21 -19.07
CA ASP A 136 -11.92 -2.69 -20.44
C ASP A 136 -13.40 -2.66 -20.84
N SER A 137 -14.29 -3.06 -19.92
CA SER A 137 -15.75 -3.00 -20.15
C SER A 137 -16.23 -1.56 -20.34
N GLN A 138 -15.73 -0.62 -19.55
CA GLN A 138 -16.07 0.80 -19.67
C GLN A 138 -15.56 1.38 -20.99
N GLU A 139 -14.37 1.01 -21.39
CA GLU A 139 -13.78 1.44 -22.66
C GLU A 139 -14.60 0.93 -23.86
N ASN A 140 -15.08 -0.31 -23.80
CA ASN A 140 -15.92 -0.91 -24.82
C ASN A 140 -17.30 -0.24 -24.91
N VAL A 141 -17.86 0.22 -23.81
CA VAL A 141 -19.16 0.92 -23.76
C VAL A 141 -19.07 2.31 -24.38
N VAL A 142 -17.93 2.98 -24.28
CA VAL A 142 -17.71 4.34 -24.79
C VAL A 142 -17.50 4.34 -26.31
N LYS A 143 -17.13 3.23 -26.87
CA LYS A 143 -17.01 3.08 -28.33
C LYS A 143 -18.38 2.86 -28.96
#